data_edfc39ef215abd0bea88fa13284acd4d
#
_entry.id   edfc39ef215abd0bea88fa13284acd4d
#
_cell.length_a   1.000
_cell.length_b   1.000
_cell.length_c   1.000
_cell.angle_alpha   90.00
_cell.angle_beta   90.00
_cell.angle_gamma   90.00
#
_symmetry.space_group_name_H-M   'P 1'
#
loop_
_entity.id
_entity.type
_entity.pdbx_description
1 polymer ?
#
loop_
_entity_poly.entity_id
_entity_poly.type
_entity_poly.pdbx_seq_one_letter_code
_entity_poly.pdbx_strand_id
1 'polypeptide(L)'
;MFEGLGTQHLSLLWHGAVVTLQICALSVLFGGVLGVVIGLVSTGTIRALRWAAALYVALIRGIPVLLIIFFVYFGIPLMAPGSSLSEYWAAVIALSVFASAYIGELVRGSIQAVPRGQFEAAEALGLSYAQRMRWVVLPQAARMIVPPGVGFLVVLIKDSSLVAVIGLIELTRAGNVVSSLTADPITTYLIVGAGYFVICYALSALGHRYERRLGVHVKAPEVGDTLTLTPGAKK
;
A
#
# COMPACT_ATOMS: atom_id res chain seq x y z
N MET A 1 14.60 21.22 26.97
CA MET A 1 13.81 20.23 26.24
C MET A 1 14.59 19.58 25.10
N PHE A 2 15.60 20.22 24.49
CA PHE A 2 16.44 19.64 23.43
C PHE A 2 17.92 19.47 23.81
N GLU A 3 18.27 19.62 25.08
CA GLU A 3 19.67 19.62 25.55
C GLU A 3 20.40 18.26 25.42
N GLY A 4 19.66 17.17 25.21
CA GLY A 4 20.22 15.83 25.00
C GLY A 4 20.38 15.36 23.56
N LEU A 5 19.80 16.09 22.58
CA LEU A 5 19.80 15.68 21.17
C LEU A 5 20.98 16.33 20.42
N GLY A 6 22.09 15.63 20.35
CA GLY A 6 23.23 16.02 19.51
C GLY A 6 23.01 15.75 18.02
N THR A 7 23.87 16.34 17.19
CA THR A 7 23.83 16.18 15.71
C THR A 7 23.89 14.71 15.26
N GLN A 8 24.58 13.85 16.02
CA GLN A 8 24.66 12.41 15.78
C GLN A 8 23.32 11.68 15.97
N HIS A 9 22.47 12.12 16.90
CA HIS A 9 21.13 11.55 17.09
C HIS A 9 20.22 11.93 15.91
N LEU A 10 20.29 13.18 15.45
CA LEU A 10 19.54 13.63 14.29
C LEU A 10 20.01 12.94 13.01
N SER A 11 21.32 12.69 12.84
CA SER A 11 21.84 11.93 11.69
C SER A 11 21.35 10.49 11.68
N LEU A 12 21.24 9.84 12.86
CA LEU A 12 20.69 8.48 12.96
C LEU A 12 19.21 8.44 12.59
N LEU A 13 18.40 9.40 13.06
CA LEU A 13 16.99 9.51 12.69
C LEU A 13 16.81 9.78 11.20
N TRP A 14 17.65 10.64 10.62
CA TRP A 14 17.64 10.90 9.18
C TRP A 14 17.98 9.65 8.38
N HIS A 15 19.03 8.92 8.78
CA HIS A 15 19.37 7.65 8.14
C HIS A 15 18.22 6.65 8.23
N GLY A 16 17.60 6.54 9.40
CA GLY A 16 16.41 5.70 9.60
C GLY A 16 15.26 6.09 8.65
N ALA A 17 15.01 7.40 8.47
CA ALA A 17 13.99 7.88 7.53
C ALA A 17 14.31 7.50 6.07
N VAL A 18 15.57 7.59 5.67
CA VAL A 18 16.03 7.17 4.33
C VAL A 18 15.82 5.67 4.14
N VAL A 19 16.17 4.83 5.14
CA VAL A 19 15.94 3.38 5.09
C VAL A 19 14.45 3.06 4.98
N THR A 20 13.60 3.74 5.76
CA THR A 20 12.13 3.62 5.64
C THR A 20 11.65 3.85 4.20
N LEU A 21 12.10 4.94 3.58
CA LEU A 21 11.73 5.27 2.20
C LEU A 21 12.27 4.25 1.19
N GLN A 22 13.49 3.76 1.38
CA GLN A 22 14.11 2.76 0.50
C GLN A 22 13.33 1.43 0.53
N ILE A 23 13.05 0.89 1.72
CA ILE A 23 12.31 -0.38 1.82
C ILE A 23 10.90 -0.24 1.27
N CYS A 24 10.22 0.88 1.52
CA CYS A 24 8.90 1.14 0.96
C CYS A 24 8.94 1.24 -0.57
N ALA A 25 9.90 1.97 -1.14
CA ALA A 25 10.05 2.12 -2.59
C ALA A 25 10.31 0.78 -3.28
N LEU A 26 11.23 -0.03 -2.74
CA LEU A 26 11.51 -1.38 -3.26
C LEU A 26 10.30 -2.29 -3.12
N SER A 27 9.60 -2.23 -2.00
CA SER A 27 8.40 -3.04 -1.76
C SER A 27 7.26 -2.68 -2.72
N VAL A 28 7.09 -1.40 -3.03
CA VAL A 28 6.12 -0.95 -4.04
C VAL A 28 6.56 -1.37 -5.44
N LEU A 29 7.85 -1.32 -5.74
CA LEU A 29 8.36 -1.76 -7.04
C LEU A 29 8.09 -3.25 -7.26
N PHE A 30 8.56 -4.11 -6.37
CA PHE A 30 8.40 -5.56 -6.51
C PHE A 30 6.97 -6.02 -6.27
N GLY A 31 6.36 -5.55 -5.17
CA GLY A 31 4.97 -5.84 -4.85
C GLY A 31 3.99 -5.24 -5.86
N GLY A 32 4.32 -4.09 -6.45
CA GLY A 32 3.53 -3.46 -7.50
C GLY A 32 3.49 -4.29 -8.78
N VAL A 33 4.65 -4.74 -9.25
CA VAL A 33 4.72 -5.63 -10.44
C VAL A 33 3.90 -6.90 -10.21
N LEU A 34 4.12 -7.58 -9.06
CA LEU A 34 3.38 -8.78 -8.72
C LEU A 34 1.88 -8.50 -8.54
N GLY A 35 1.53 -7.39 -7.88
CA GLY A 35 0.14 -6.99 -7.66
C GLY A 35 -0.61 -6.68 -8.96
N VAL A 36 0.02 -6.01 -9.92
CA VAL A 36 -0.59 -5.78 -11.24
C VAL A 36 -0.89 -7.12 -11.93
N VAL A 37 0.06 -8.07 -11.89
CA VAL A 37 -0.17 -9.42 -12.46
C VAL A 37 -1.34 -10.12 -11.76
N ILE A 38 -1.38 -10.11 -10.42
CA ILE A 38 -2.46 -10.70 -9.62
C ILE A 38 -3.81 -10.05 -9.97
N GLY A 39 -3.87 -8.73 -10.04
CA GLY A 39 -5.10 -8.00 -10.37
C GLY A 39 -5.62 -8.31 -11.78
N LEU A 40 -4.73 -8.39 -12.78
CA LEU A 40 -5.08 -8.78 -14.15
C LEU A 40 -5.57 -10.23 -14.20
N VAL A 41 -4.87 -11.16 -13.53
CA VAL A 41 -5.27 -12.56 -13.43
C VAL A 41 -6.65 -12.70 -12.77
N SER A 42 -6.92 -11.91 -11.73
CA SER A 42 -8.20 -11.90 -11.01
C SER A 42 -9.39 -11.47 -11.87
N THR A 43 -9.16 -10.76 -12.96
CA THR A 43 -10.20 -10.33 -13.92
C THR A 43 -10.18 -11.13 -15.23
N GLY A 44 -9.23 -12.06 -15.37
CA GLY A 44 -9.05 -12.89 -16.57
C GLY A 44 -10.17 -13.92 -16.78
N THR A 45 -10.11 -14.63 -17.91
CA THR A 45 -11.12 -15.62 -18.32
C THR A 45 -10.96 -16.98 -17.65
N ILE A 46 -9.74 -17.35 -17.22
CA ILE A 46 -9.43 -18.67 -16.68
C ILE A 46 -9.86 -18.76 -15.21
N ARG A 47 -10.92 -19.52 -14.95
CA ARG A 47 -11.55 -19.64 -13.63
C ARG A 47 -10.57 -20.11 -12.54
N ALA A 48 -9.74 -21.11 -12.83
CA ALA A 48 -8.76 -21.63 -11.86
C ALA A 48 -7.76 -20.55 -11.41
N LEU A 49 -7.22 -19.76 -12.34
CA LEU A 49 -6.29 -18.67 -12.03
C LEU A 49 -6.96 -17.55 -11.20
N ARG A 50 -8.21 -17.23 -11.51
CA ARG A 50 -8.97 -16.25 -10.71
C ARG A 50 -9.14 -16.71 -9.26
N TRP A 51 -9.49 -17.99 -9.06
CA TRP A 51 -9.63 -18.56 -7.72
C TRP A 51 -8.30 -18.57 -6.96
N ALA A 52 -7.20 -18.96 -7.62
CA ALA A 52 -5.87 -18.93 -7.00
C ALA A 52 -5.46 -17.51 -6.59
N ALA A 53 -5.67 -16.52 -7.46
CA ALA A 53 -5.38 -15.12 -7.17
C ALA A 53 -6.27 -14.60 -6.01
N ALA A 54 -7.57 -14.92 -6.02
CA ALA A 54 -8.49 -14.52 -4.96
C ALA A 54 -8.09 -15.15 -3.60
N LEU A 55 -7.71 -16.42 -3.60
CA LEU A 55 -7.23 -17.11 -2.39
C LEU A 55 -5.95 -16.46 -1.85
N TYR A 56 -4.98 -16.18 -2.73
CA TYR A 56 -3.75 -15.49 -2.36
C TYR A 56 -4.04 -14.13 -1.71
N VAL A 57 -4.86 -13.31 -2.36
CA VAL A 57 -5.23 -11.99 -1.85
C VAL A 57 -5.96 -12.10 -0.51
N ALA A 58 -6.90 -13.04 -0.38
CA ALA A 58 -7.63 -13.26 0.87
C ALA A 58 -6.71 -13.68 2.02
N LEU A 59 -5.77 -14.60 1.77
CA LEU A 59 -4.80 -15.06 2.77
C LEU A 59 -3.89 -13.92 3.23
N ILE A 60 -3.24 -13.23 2.30
CA ILE A 60 -2.27 -12.17 2.64
C ILE A 60 -2.96 -10.98 3.34
N ARG A 61 -4.15 -10.58 2.92
CA ARG A 61 -4.90 -9.48 3.55
C ARG A 61 -5.59 -9.88 4.86
N GLY A 62 -5.80 -11.19 5.07
CA GLY A 62 -6.35 -11.73 6.32
C GLY A 62 -5.32 -11.92 7.43
N ILE A 63 -4.02 -11.84 7.12
CA ILE A 63 -2.94 -12.02 8.09
C ILE A 63 -2.36 -10.64 8.45
N PRO A 64 -2.14 -10.32 9.75
CA PRO A 64 -1.42 -9.13 10.16
C PRO A 64 -0.04 -9.04 9.52
N VAL A 65 0.32 -7.86 8.99
CA VAL A 65 1.60 -7.65 8.29
C VAL A 65 2.81 -8.03 9.16
N LEU A 66 2.73 -7.84 10.48
CA LEU A 66 3.78 -8.25 11.43
C LEU A 66 4.06 -9.74 11.35
N LEU A 67 3.04 -10.58 11.21
CA LEU A 67 3.21 -12.03 11.08
C LEU A 67 3.84 -12.40 9.73
N ILE A 68 3.56 -11.66 8.67
CA ILE A 68 4.21 -11.84 7.37
C ILE A 68 5.71 -11.54 7.51
N ILE A 69 6.08 -10.44 8.21
CA ILE A 69 7.47 -10.08 8.49
C ILE A 69 8.17 -11.20 9.28
N PHE A 70 7.54 -11.71 10.33
CA PHE A 70 8.10 -12.81 11.13
C PHE A 70 8.24 -14.10 10.33
N PHE A 71 7.25 -14.45 9.52
CA PHE A 71 7.34 -15.64 8.68
C PHE A 71 8.48 -15.55 7.66
N VAL A 72 8.68 -14.40 7.04
CA VAL A 72 9.78 -14.19 6.09
C VAL A 72 11.14 -14.23 6.81
N TYR A 73 11.27 -13.53 7.94
CA TYR A 73 12.56 -13.39 8.61
C TYR A 73 12.98 -14.65 9.39
N PHE A 74 12.06 -15.26 10.11
CA PHE A 74 12.35 -16.46 10.93
C PHE A 74 11.94 -17.75 10.24
N GLY A 75 10.83 -17.75 9.50
CA GLY A 75 10.26 -18.97 8.91
C GLY A 75 11.06 -19.49 7.72
N ILE A 76 11.53 -18.62 6.82
CA ILE A 76 12.31 -19.06 5.64
C ILE A 76 13.61 -19.77 6.04
N PRO A 77 14.44 -19.25 6.97
CA PRO A 77 15.64 -19.95 7.42
C PRO A 77 15.37 -21.30 8.10
N LEU A 78 14.24 -21.44 8.80
CA LEU A 78 13.83 -22.71 9.40
C LEU A 78 13.45 -23.75 8.37
N MET A 79 12.81 -23.35 7.27
CA MET A 79 12.40 -24.25 6.17
C MET A 79 13.54 -24.58 5.21
N ALA A 80 14.54 -23.72 5.10
CA ALA A 80 15.70 -23.89 4.24
C ALA A 80 16.99 -23.63 5.05
N PRO A 81 17.49 -24.63 5.80
CA PRO A 81 18.68 -24.49 6.62
C PRO A 81 19.88 -24.02 5.78
N GLY A 82 20.59 -22.99 6.27
CA GLY A 82 21.69 -22.34 5.56
C GLY A 82 21.30 -21.11 4.72
N SER A 83 20.01 -20.83 4.54
CA SER A 83 19.56 -19.54 3.98
C SER A 83 19.37 -18.54 5.12
N SER A 84 20.18 -17.47 5.16
CA SER A 84 19.95 -16.35 6.06
C SER A 84 19.57 -15.11 5.22
N LEU A 85 18.47 -14.49 5.58
CA LEU A 85 18.08 -13.19 5.00
C LEU A 85 18.52 -12.08 5.96
N SER A 86 19.18 -11.03 5.43
CA SER A 86 19.37 -9.83 6.24
C SER A 86 18.03 -9.20 6.56
N GLU A 87 17.96 -8.45 7.67
CA GLU A 87 16.76 -7.74 8.11
C GLU A 87 16.20 -6.84 6.99
N TYR A 88 17.10 -6.23 6.22
CA TYR A 88 16.74 -5.37 5.09
C TYR A 88 15.97 -6.11 4.00
N TRP A 89 16.52 -7.24 3.52
CA TRP A 89 15.86 -8.01 2.47
C TRP A 89 14.62 -8.76 2.97
N ALA A 90 14.63 -9.20 4.22
CA ALA A 90 13.44 -9.77 4.84
C ALA A 90 12.29 -8.75 4.90
N ALA A 91 12.58 -7.49 5.29
CA ALA A 91 11.62 -6.40 5.29
C ALA A 91 11.09 -6.11 3.87
N VAL A 92 11.98 -5.98 2.87
CA VAL A 92 11.59 -5.74 1.48
C VAL A 92 10.69 -6.86 0.96
N ILE A 93 11.05 -8.13 1.17
CA ILE A 93 10.27 -9.27 0.69
C ILE A 93 8.89 -9.30 1.39
N ALA A 94 8.85 -9.19 2.71
CA ALA A 94 7.61 -9.25 3.48
C ALA A 94 6.64 -8.13 3.06
N LEU A 95 7.14 -6.90 2.99
CA LEU A 95 6.34 -5.75 2.57
C LEU A 95 5.96 -5.82 1.07
N SER A 96 6.79 -6.47 0.22
CA SER A 96 6.43 -6.70 -1.19
C SER A 96 5.28 -7.70 -1.33
N VAL A 97 5.31 -8.79 -0.56
CA VAL A 97 4.20 -9.76 -0.51
C VAL A 97 2.92 -9.08 -0.03
N PHE A 98 3.00 -8.30 1.04
CA PHE A 98 1.88 -7.52 1.55
C PHE A 98 1.35 -6.55 0.49
N ALA A 99 2.24 -5.73 -0.10
CA ALA A 99 1.87 -4.75 -1.12
C ALA A 99 1.25 -5.40 -2.36
N SER A 100 1.72 -6.58 -2.77
CA SER A 100 1.21 -7.25 -3.97
C SER A 100 -0.25 -7.65 -3.85
N ALA A 101 -0.69 -8.09 -2.67
CA ALA A 101 -2.08 -8.44 -2.44
C ALA A 101 -3.00 -7.19 -2.43
N TYR A 102 -2.54 -6.10 -1.80
CA TYR A 102 -3.31 -4.85 -1.76
C TYR A 102 -3.38 -4.19 -3.14
N ILE A 103 -2.24 -4.07 -3.84
CA ILE A 103 -2.20 -3.51 -5.20
C ILE A 103 -2.99 -4.39 -6.18
N GLY A 104 -2.91 -5.72 -6.03
CA GLY A 104 -3.70 -6.65 -6.84
C GLY A 104 -5.21 -6.42 -6.69
N GLU A 105 -5.67 -6.18 -5.47
CA GLU A 105 -7.07 -5.86 -5.21
C GLU A 105 -7.46 -4.47 -5.75
N LEU A 106 -6.58 -3.47 -5.64
CA LEU A 106 -6.79 -2.14 -6.24
C LEU A 106 -6.92 -2.24 -7.76
N VAL A 107 -6.04 -2.98 -8.43
CA VAL A 107 -6.09 -3.21 -9.87
C VAL A 107 -7.40 -3.91 -10.26
N ARG A 108 -7.75 -4.99 -9.55
CA ARG A 108 -9.01 -5.73 -9.78
C ARG A 108 -10.23 -4.82 -9.63
N GLY A 109 -10.30 -4.08 -8.51
CA GLY A 109 -11.41 -3.16 -8.22
C GLY A 109 -11.53 -2.05 -9.26
N SER A 110 -10.40 -1.48 -9.68
CA SER A 110 -10.39 -0.41 -10.69
C SER A 110 -10.81 -0.91 -12.08
N ILE A 111 -10.43 -2.13 -12.47
CA ILE A 111 -10.91 -2.74 -13.73
C ILE A 111 -12.42 -2.96 -13.67
N GLN A 112 -12.94 -3.43 -12.54
CA GLN A 112 -14.38 -3.67 -12.36
C GLN A 112 -15.19 -2.38 -12.25
N ALA A 113 -14.58 -1.27 -11.87
CA ALA A 113 -15.22 0.04 -11.81
C ALA A 113 -15.40 0.71 -13.18
N VAL A 114 -14.74 0.21 -14.23
CA VAL A 114 -14.95 0.71 -15.60
C VAL A 114 -16.39 0.40 -16.02
N PRO A 115 -17.17 1.40 -16.51
CA PRO A 115 -18.56 1.21 -16.88
C PRO A 115 -18.74 0.08 -17.91
N ARG A 116 -19.74 -0.78 -17.72
CA ARG A 116 -20.03 -1.91 -18.61
C ARG A 116 -20.23 -1.49 -20.07
N GLY A 117 -20.85 -0.33 -20.31
CA GLY A 117 -21.01 0.22 -21.65
C GLY A 117 -19.70 0.42 -22.43
N GLN A 118 -18.56 0.61 -21.73
CA GLN A 118 -17.26 0.68 -22.37
C GLN A 118 -16.81 -0.68 -22.92
N PHE A 119 -17.12 -1.75 -22.20
CA PHE A 119 -16.86 -3.13 -22.65
C PHE A 119 -17.76 -3.51 -23.83
N GLU A 120 -19.05 -3.16 -23.74
CA GLU A 120 -20.06 -3.45 -24.77
C GLU A 120 -19.78 -2.68 -26.06
N ALA A 121 -19.46 -1.39 -25.96
CA ALA A 121 -19.10 -0.56 -27.12
C ALA A 121 -17.84 -1.09 -27.81
N ALA A 122 -16.81 -1.46 -27.04
CA ALA A 122 -15.59 -2.04 -27.60
C ALA A 122 -15.83 -3.40 -28.26
N GLU A 123 -16.78 -4.19 -27.75
CA GLU A 123 -17.20 -5.46 -28.33
C GLU A 123 -17.98 -5.25 -29.65
N ALA A 124 -18.87 -4.28 -29.69
CA ALA A 124 -19.63 -3.90 -30.90
C ALA A 124 -18.71 -3.43 -32.06
N LEU A 125 -17.54 -2.86 -31.70
CA LEU A 125 -16.47 -2.51 -32.68
C LEU A 125 -15.62 -3.71 -33.11
N GLY A 126 -15.95 -4.93 -32.66
CA GLY A 126 -15.22 -6.14 -33.02
C GLY A 126 -13.87 -6.32 -32.36
N LEU A 127 -13.58 -5.55 -31.28
CA LEU A 127 -12.31 -5.68 -30.55
C LEU A 127 -12.25 -7.02 -29.80
N SER A 128 -11.13 -7.73 -29.94
CA SER A 128 -10.84 -8.91 -29.14
C SER A 128 -10.69 -8.55 -27.66
N TYR A 129 -10.80 -9.54 -26.75
CA TYR A 129 -10.64 -9.31 -25.31
C TYR A 129 -9.33 -8.58 -24.97
N ALA A 130 -8.20 -8.99 -25.57
CA ALA A 130 -6.91 -8.36 -25.32
C ALA A 130 -6.87 -6.89 -25.81
N GLN A 131 -7.48 -6.60 -26.95
CA GLN A 131 -7.60 -5.24 -27.48
C GLN A 131 -8.50 -4.37 -26.61
N ARG A 132 -9.66 -4.90 -26.16
CA ARG A 132 -10.57 -4.21 -25.22
C ARG A 132 -9.83 -3.85 -23.92
N MET A 133 -9.11 -4.82 -23.34
CA MET A 133 -8.33 -4.58 -22.12
C MET A 133 -7.26 -3.51 -22.36
N ARG A 134 -6.42 -3.66 -23.39
CA ARG A 134 -5.27 -2.79 -23.63
C ARG A 134 -5.64 -1.35 -23.98
N TRP A 135 -6.64 -1.17 -24.82
CA TRP A 135 -6.92 0.14 -25.43
C TRP A 135 -8.08 0.89 -24.77
N VAL A 136 -8.99 0.19 -24.11
CA VAL A 136 -10.20 0.79 -23.52
C VAL A 136 -10.19 0.71 -21.99
N VAL A 137 -10.02 -0.48 -21.44
CA VAL A 137 -10.23 -0.73 -20.01
C VAL A 137 -9.03 -0.31 -19.16
N LEU A 138 -7.83 -0.81 -19.47
CA LEU A 138 -6.64 -0.55 -18.66
C LEU A 138 -6.25 0.93 -18.59
N PRO A 139 -6.36 1.75 -19.67
CA PRO A 139 -6.07 3.18 -19.55
C PRO A 139 -7.04 3.92 -18.62
N GLN A 140 -8.31 3.49 -18.57
CA GLN A 140 -9.30 4.05 -17.66
C GLN A 140 -9.07 3.55 -16.23
N ALA A 141 -8.89 2.24 -16.04
CA ALA A 141 -8.61 1.64 -14.74
C ALA A 141 -7.34 2.22 -14.10
N ALA A 142 -6.28 2.46 -14.87
CA ALA A 142 -5.03 3.04 -14.38
C ALA A 142 -5.24 4.41 -13.71
N ARG A 143 -6.15 5.23 -14.24
CA ARG A 143 -6.50 6.51 -13.61
C ARG A 143 -7.27 6.31 -12.31
N MET A 144 -8.14 5.29 -12.23
CA MET A 144 -8.94 4.98 -11.05
C MET A 144 -8.13 4.36 -9.92
N ILE A 145 -6.96 3.76 -10.21
CA ILE A 145 -6.05 3.20 -9.19
C ILE A 145 -5.38 4.30 -8.36
N VAL A 146 -5.17 5.48 -8.92
CA VAL A 146 -4.33 6.53 -8.29
C VAL A 146 -4.84 6.95 -6.90
N PRO A 147 -6.11 7.34 -6.70
CA PRO A 147 -6.57 7.79 -5.39
C PRO A 147 -6.41 6.72 -4.29
N PRO A 148 -6.95 5.49 -4.45
CA PRO A 148 -6.77 4.47 -3.42
C PRO A 148 -5.32 3.99 -3.30
N GLY A 149 -4.52 4.09 -4.37
CA GLY A 149 -3.10 3.78 -4.38
C GLY A 149 -2.29 4.71 -3.48
N VAL A 150 -2.53 6.01 -3.53
CA VAL A 150 -1.91 6.99 -2.62
C VAL A 150 -2.25 6.67 -1.16
N GLY A 151 -3.53 6.37 -0.88
CA GLY A 151 -3.97 5.95 0.45
C GLY A 151 -3.21 4.71 0.94
N PHE A 152 -3.07 3.70 0.07
CA PHE A 152 -2.30 2.49 0.40
C PHE A 152 -0.82 2.78 0.66
N LEU A 153 -0.17 3.65 -0.12
CA LEU A 153 1.23 4.02 0.10
C LEU A 153 1.45 4.65 1.48
N VAL A 154 0.53 5.49 1.93
CA VAL A 154 0.58 6.07 3.28
C VAL A 154 0.45 5.00 4.37
N VAL A 155 -0.41 4.00 4.15
CA VAL A 155 -0.53 2.84 5.06
C VAL A 155 0.78 2.05 5.07
N LEU A 156 1.34 1.71 3.91
CA LEU A 156 2.59 0.95 3.78
C LEU A 156 3.76 1.62 4.50
N ILE A 157 3.90 2.96 4.39
CA ILE A 157 4.95 3.71 5.11
C ILE A 157 4.77 3.59 6.63
N LYS A 158 3.55 3.62 7.14
CA LYS A 158 3.29 3.43 8.57
C LYS A 158 3.55 2.00 9.01
N ASP A 159 3.11 1.02 8.23
CA ASP A 159 3.29 -0.41 8.51
C ASP A 159 4.76 -0.82 8.42
N SER A 160 5.58 -0.11 7.65
CA SER A 160 7.03 -0.36 7.61
C SER A 160 7.72 -0.16 8.97
N SER A 161 7.12 0.62 9.89
CA SER A 161 7.62 0.74 11.27
C SER A 161 7.67 -0.59 12.02
N LEU A 162 6.85 -1.59 11.62
CA LEU A 162 6.83 -2.91 12.24
C LEU A 162 8.10 -3.73 11.98
N VAL A 163 8.90 -3.37 10.98
CA VAL A 163 10.18 -4.05 10.71
C VAL A 163 11.24 -3.76 11.78
N ALA A 164 11.03 -2.73 12.62
CA ALA A 164 11.83 -2.47 13.81
C ALA A 164 11.98 -3.70 14.72
N VAL A 165 10.96 -4.57 14.73
CA VAL A 165 10.91 -5.76 15.60
C VAL A 165 11.94 -6.82 15.18
N ILE A 166 12.26 -6.93 13.90
CA ILE A 166 13.31 -7.83 13.40
C ILE A 166 14.72 -7.21 13.45
N GLY A 167 14.85 -5.99 13.99
CA GLY A 167 16.15 -5.35 14.22
C GLY A 167 16.59 -4.35 13.16
N LEU A 168 15.85 -4.18 12.05
CA LEU A 168 16.19 -3.21 11.00
C LEU A 168 16.15 -1.78 11.53
N ILE A 169 17.25 -1.04 11.37
CA ILE A 169 17.35 0.35 11.80
C ILE A 169 16.70 1.27 10.74
N GLU A 170 15.39 1.33 10.77
CA GLU A 170 14.55 2.31 10.09
C GLU A 170 14.15 3.42 11.08
N LEU A 171 13.28 4.34 10.70
CA LEU A 171 12.98 5.54 11.50
C LEU A 171 12.49 5.23 12.93
N THR A 172 11.62 4.22 13.13
CA THR A 172 11.13 3.83 14.45
C THR A 172 12.23 3.19 15.28
N ARG A 173 13.01 2.28 14.70
CA ARG A 173 14.12 1.64 15.43
C ARG A 173 15.22 2.65 15.75
N ALA A 174 15.51 3.58 14.85
CA ALA A 174 16.42 4.70 15.12
C ALA A 174 15.94 5.53 16.33
N GLY A 175 14.62 5.80 16.38
CA GLY A 175 13.98 6.44 17.53
C GLY A 175 14.17 5.64 18.82
N ASN A 176 13.98 4.31 18.80
CA ASN A 176 14.19 3.46 19.98
C ASN A 176 15.63 3.57 20.50
N VAL A 177 16.62 3.57 19.59
CA VAL A 177 18.04 3.72 19.94
C VAL A 177 18.31 5.09 20.56
N VAL A 178 17.84 6.18 19.90
CA VAL A 178 18.01 7.55 20.42
C VAL A 178 17.33 7.72 21.78
N SER A 179 16.11 7.22 21.95
CA SER A 179 15.37 7.27 23.22
C SER A 179 16.13 6.57 24.34
N SER A 180 16.76 5.44 24.05
CA SER A 180 17.57 4.70 25.05
C SER A 180 18.87 5.44 25.41
N LEU A 181 19.48 6.14 24.46
CA LEU A 181 20.74 6.89 24.68
C LEU A 181 20.50 8.21 25.42
N THR A 182 19.38 8.88 25.17
CA THR A 182 19.05 10.19 25.74
C THR A 182 18.22 10.11 27.01
N ALA A 183 17.65 8.94 27.32
CA ALA A 183 16.65 8.73 28.37
C ALA A 183 15.44 9.69 28.27
N ASP A 184 15.18 10.25 27.07
CA ASP A 184 14.06 11.15 26.78
C ASP A 184 13.15 10.55 25.67
N PRO A 185 12.27 9.61 26.02
CA PRO A 185 11.37 8.97 25.08
C PRO A 185 10.34 9.96 24.50
N ILE A 186 9.87 10.91 25.28
CA ILE A 186 8.80 11.82 24.85
C ILE A 186 9.27 12.67 23.67
N THR A 187 10.38 13.39 23.83
CA THR A 187 10.92 14.24 22.77
C THR A 187 11.33 13.42 21.56
N THR A 188 11.95 12.26 21.77
CA THR A 188 12.40 11.39 20.68
C THR A 188 11.21 10.91 19.84
N TYR A 189 10.14 10.39 20.46
CA TYR A 189 8.99 9.89 19.69
C TYR A 189 8.13 11.01 19.08
N LEU A 190 8.14 12.21 19.65
CA LEU A 190 7.56 13.37 18.97
C LEU A 190 8.30 13.69 17.66
N ILE A 191 9.64 13.62 17.66
CA ILE A 191 10.45 13.83 16.45
C ILE A 191 10.22 12.71 15.42
N VAL A 192 10.20 11.45 15.86
CA VAL A 192 9.88 10.30 14.99
C VAL A 192 8.48 10.44 14.38
N GLY A 193 7.50 10.78 15.21
CA GLY A 193 6.11 11.02 14.75
C GLY A 193 6.02 12.18 13.77
N ALA A 194 6.74 13.28 14.02
CA ALA A 194 6.85 14.39 13.08
C ALA A 194 7.50 13.97 11.75
N GLY A 195 8.54 13.11 11.80
CA GLY A 195 9.19 12.55 10.62
C GLY A 195 8.20 11.74 9.75
N TYR A 196 7.47 10.79 10.34
CA TYR A 196 6.42 10.06 9.65
C TYR A 196 5.32 10.97 9.11
N PHE A 197 4.90 11.95 9.90
CA PHE A 197 3.89 12.91 9.47
C PHE A 197 4.34 13.68 8.22
N VAL A 198 5.56 14.20 8.20
CA VAL A 198 6.11 14.95 7.05
C VAL A 198 6.16 14.06 5.81
N ILE A 199 6.67 12.83 5.93
CA ILE A 199 6.74 11.86 4.82
C ILE A 199 5.34 11.56 4.27
N CYS A 200 4.41 11.18 5.14
CA CYS A 200 3.04 10.84 4.76
C CYS A 200 2.27 12.04 4.18
N TYR A 201 2.44 13.23 4.77
CA TYR A 201 1.82 14.45 4.30
C TYR A 201 2.33 14.86 2.91
N ALA A 202 3.66 14.82 2.71
CA ALA A 202 4.27 15.12 1.40
C ALA A 202 3.75 14.16 0.32
N LEU A 203 3.68 12.85 0.63
CA LEU A 203 3.15 11.85 -0.29
C LEU A 203 1.67 12.10 -0.62
N SER A 204 0.85 12.36 0.39
CA SER A 204 -0.58 12.67 0.21
C SER A 204 -0.78 13.94 -0.61
N ALA A 205 -0.01 15.00 -0.34
CA ALA A 205 -0.09 16.26 -1.08
C ALA A 205 0.30 16.09 -2.56
N LEU A 206 1.35 15.29 -2.85
CA LEU A 206 1.74 14.93 -4.20
C LEU A 206 0.65 14.11 -4.90
N GLY A 207 0.09 13.12 -4.20
CA GLY A 207 -1.02 12.30 -4.69
C GLY A 207 -2.23 13.15 -5.10
N HIS A 208 -2.69 14.01 -4.21
CA HIS A 208 -3.83 14.91 -4.51
C HIS A 208 -3.56 15.89 -5.65
N ARG A 209 -2.32 16.35 -5.82
CA ARG A 209 -1.98 17.17 -7.00
C ARG A 209 -2.10 16.38 -8.29
N TYR A 210 -1.66 15.11 -8.27
CA TYR A 210 -1.72 14.23 -9.43
C TYR A 210 -3.17 13.85 -9.77
N GLU A 211 -4.00 13.53 -8.77
CA GLU A 211 -5.44 13.26 -8.91
C GLU A 211 -6.17 14.41 -9.60
N ARG A 212 -5.92 15.65 -9.16
CA ARG A 212 -6.51 16.85 -9.79
C ARG A 212 -6.12 16.98 -11.27
N ARG A 213 -4.89 16.66 -11.64
CA ARG A 213 -4.44 16.69 -13.05
C ARG A 213 -5.09 15.61 -13.90
N LEU A 214 -5.42 14.47 -13.32
CA LEU A 214 -6.09 13.38 -14.02
C LEU A 214 -7.61 13.58 -14.17
N GLY A 215 -8.18 14.62 -13.54
CA GLY A 215 -9.63 14.86 -13.54
C GLY A 215 -10.43 13.77 -12.83
N VAL A 216 -9.80 12.98 -11.97
CA VAL A 216 -10.45 11.92 -11.18
C VAL A 216 -11.13 12.58 -9.98
N HIS A 217 -12.36 13.08 -10.18
CA HIS A 217 -13.21 13.54 -9.09
C HIS A 217 -13.87 12.28 -8.51
N VAL A 218 -13.43 11.82 -7.36
CA VAL A 218 -14.24 10.93 -6.53
C VAL A 218 -15.41 11.79 -6.04
N LYS A 219 -16.58 11.69 -6.71
CA LYS A 219 -17.81 12.21 -6.13
C LYS A 219 -17.94 11.53 -4.77
N ALA A 220 -17.86 12.33 -3.71
CA ALA A 220 -18.29 11.87 -2.40
C ALA A 220 -19.73 11.33 -2.58
N PRO A 221 -20.09 10.18 -1.98
CA PRO A 221 -21.48 9.76 -1.98
C PRO A 221 -22.30 10.90 -1.41
N GLU A 222 -23.29 11.37 -2.17
CA GLU A 222 -24.26 12.35 -1.69
C GLU A 222 -25.01 11.70 -0.51
N VAL A 223 -24.56 12.04 0.69
CA VAL A 223 -25.26 11.72 1.92
C VAL A 223 -26.41 12.71 2.00
N GLY A 224 -27.48 12.46 1.30
CA GLY A 224 -28.57 13.41 1.35
C GLY A 224 -29.75 13.18 0.42
N ASP A 225 -30.27 11.93 0.25
CA ASP A 225 -31.62 11.83 -0.35
C ASP A 225 -32.45 10.59 0.13
N THR A 226 -32.13 10.02 1.27
CA THR A 226 -32.94 8.93 1.83
C THR A 226 -33.73 9.31 3.10
N LEU A 227 -33.91 10.60 3.38
CA LEU A 227 -34.70 11.06 4.53
C LEU A 227 -35.88 12.00 4.12
N THR A 228 -36.40 11.86 2.93
CA THR A 228 -37.78 12.29 2.70
C THR A 228 -38.71 11.13 3.06
N LEU A 229 -38.87 10.92 4.36
CA LEU A 229 -40.05 10.28 4.89
C LEU A 229 -41.25 11.11 4.45
N THR A 230 -42.00 10.63 3.46
CA THR A 230 -43.32 11.15 3.14
C THR A 230 -44.22 10.99 4.35
N PRO A 231 -44.67 12.09 5.01
CA PRO A 231 -45.69 11.95 6.04
C PRO A 231 -47.04 11.83 5.36
N GLY A 232 -47.73 10.69 5.60
CA GLY A 232 -49.19 10.72 5.66
C GLY A 232 -49.99 10.81 4.37
N ALA A 233 -50.45 9.69 3.90
CA ALA A 233 -51.77 9.62 3.31
C ALA A 233 -52.71 8.97 4.31
N LYS A 234 -53.39 9.78 5.14
CA LYS A 234 -54.68 9.45 5.72
C LYS A 234 -55.73 9.57 4.62
N LYS A 235 -56.37 8.48 4.26
CA LYS A 235 -57.82 8.34 4.14
C LYS A 235 -58.17 6.89 3.89
#